data_14927ec28edb615214417fd33b69cd5d
#
_entry.id   14927ec28edb615214417fd33b69cd5d
#
_cell.length_a   1.000
_cell.length_b   1.000
_cell.length_c   1.000
_cell.angle_alpha   90.00
_cell.angle_beta   90.00
_cell.angle_gamma   90.00
#
_symmetry.space_group_name_H-M   'P 1'
#
loop_
_entity.id
_entity.type
_entity.pdbx_description
1 polymer ?
#
loop_
_entity_poly.entity_id
_entity_poly.type
_entity_poly.pdbx_seq_one_letter_code
_entity_poly.pdbx_strand_id
1 'polypeptide(L)'
;MYQESSGLDYEIRKIEEFENYEMTKLLFIAENEKLQIFNKKLEEVVGTGINKAFSKKHYLELMNKEVNKGETLLKLFEIEGIKKENVVAFGDGWNDLEMLQIVGEGVAMGNADEELKKIVGRTCDTNDNDGIAKYLEKYL
;
A
#
# COMPACT_ATOMS: atom_id res chain seq x y z
N MET A 1 -2.53 -12.21 16.24
CA MET A 1 -1.83 -11.15 15.46
C MET A 1 -2.77 -10.43 14.50
N TYR A 2 -3.32 -11.04 13.41
CA TYR A 2 -4.22 -10.33 12.48
C TYR A 2 -5.57 -10.00 13.12
N GLN A 3 -6.22 -10.96 13.76
CA GLN A 3 -7.50 -10.77 14.46
C GLN A 3 -7.40 -9.70 15.57
N GLU A 4 -6.33 -9.70 16.33
CA GLU A 4 -6.09 -8.70 17.38
C GLU A 4 -5.96 -7.28 16.82
N SER A 5 -5.40 -7.15 15.62
CA SER A 5 -5.21 -5.84 14.98
C SER A 5 -6.40 -5.38 14.15
N SER A 6 -7.23 -6.29 13.64
CA SER A 6 -8.36 -5.97 12.77
C SER A 6 -9.71 -5.99 13.49
N GLY A 7 -9.82 -6.73 14.60
CA GLY A 7 -11.09 -6.97 15.29
C GLY A 7 -12.11 -7.81 14.48
N LEU A 8 -11.69 -8.38 13.34
CA LEU A 8 -12.56 -9.14 12.46
C LEU A 8 -12.52 -10.63 12.78
N ASP A 9 -13.67 -11.29 12.65
CA ASP A 9 -13.76 -12.73 12.69
C ASP A 9 -13.17 -13.35 11.41
N TYR A 10 -12.67 -14.57 11.52
CA TYR A 10 -12.12 -15.32 10.39
C TYR A 10 -12.58 -16.78 10.42
N GLU A 11 -12.62 -17.39 9.25
CA GLU A 11 -12.85 -18.82 9.09
C GLU A 11 -11.55 -19.52 8.75
N ILE A 12 -11.32 -20.69 9.36
CA ILE A 12 -10.20 -21.57 9.01
C ILE A 12 -10.71 -22.56 7.96
N ARG A 13 -10.09 -22.55 6.80
CA ARG A 13 -10.40 -23.44 5.68
C ARG A 13 -9.14 -24.10 5.14
N LYS A 14 -9.30 -25.23 4.45
CA LYS A 14 -8.22 -25.88 3.72
C LYS A 14 -7.96 -25.14 2.41
N ILE A 15 -6.72 -25.16 1.94
CA ILE A 15 -6.32 -24.42 0.73
C ILE A 15 -7.06 -24.92 -0.52
N GLU A 16 -7.36 -26.21 -0.58
CA GLU A 16 -8.08 -26.84 -1.70
C GLU A 16 -9.52 -26.29 -1.86
N GLU A 17 -10.10 -25.76 -0.79
CA GLU A 17 -11.43 -25.16 -0.82
C GLU A 17 -11.47 -23.81 -1.55
N PHE A 18 -10.29 -23.21 -1.79
CA PHE A 18 -10.16 -21.90 -2.46
C PHE A 18 -9.96 -21.98 -3.96
N GLU A 19 -9.83 -23.16 -4.57
CA GLU A 19 -9.56 -23.33 -6.00
C GLU A 19 -10.55 -22.60 -6.94
N ASN A 20 -11.80 -22.41 -6.48
CA ASN A 20 -12.86 -21.77 -7.25
C ASN A 20 -13.32 -20.42 -6.67
N TYR A 21 -12.56 -19.85 -5.74
CA TYR A 21 -12.90 -18.56 -5.17
C TYR A 21 -12.18 -17.43 -5.91
N GLU A 22 -12.94 -16.41 -6.30
CA GLU A 22 -12.36 -15.13 -6.70
C GLU A 22 -11.88 -14.41 -5.44
N MET A 23 -10.58 -14.14 -5.38
CA MET A 23 -9.95 -13.49 -4.23
C MET A 23 -9.52 -12.07 -4.60
N THR A 24 -9.95 -11.11 -3.81
CA THR A 24 -9.52 -9.72 -3.97
C THR A 24 -8.05 -9.55 -3.59
N LYS A 25 -7.61 -10.23 -2.53
CA LYS A 25 -6.27 -10.13 -1.98
C LYS A 25 -5.89 -11.38 -1.20
N LEU A 26 -4.64 -11.80 -1.32
CA LEU A 26 -4.00 -12.75 -0.42
C LEU A 26 -3.04 -12.01 0.50
N LEU A 27 -3.11 -12.30 1.79
CA LEU A 27 -2.21 -11.74 2.80
C LEU A 27 -1.38 -12.86 3.44
N PHE A 28 -0.07 -12.76 3.32
CA PHE A 28 0.88 -13.64 4.00
C PHE A 28 1.45 -12.94 5.22
N ILE A 29 1.39 -13.62 6.37
CA ILE A 29 1.84 -13.09 7.66
C ILE A 29 2.94 -13.98 8.19
N ALA A 30 4.16 -13.45 8.29
CA ALA A 30 5.31 -14.16 8.84
C ALA A 30 6.42 -13.19 9.27
N GLU A 31 7.51 -13.73 9.82
CA GLU A 31 8.74 -12.97 10.03
C GLU A 31 9.25 -12.41 8.69
N ASN A 32 9.77 -11.18 8.71
CA ASN A 32 10.18 -10.48 7.50
C ASN A 32 11.14 -11.29 6.63
N GLU A 33 12.16 -11.92 7.23
CA GLU A 33 13.14 -12.73 6.48
C GLU A 33 12.48 -13.87 5.71
N LYS A 34 11.50 -14.54 6.30
CA LYS A 34 10.75 -15.60 5.63
C LYS A 34 9.90 -15.06 4.48
N LEU A 35 9.28 -13.89 4.66
CA LEU A 35 8.52 -13.23 3.61
C LEU A 35 9.40 -12.76 2.45
N GLN A 36 10.60 -12.27 2.72
CA GLN A 36 11.55 -11.88 1.67
C GLN A 36 11.99 -13.08 0.82
N ILE A 37 12.32 -14.21 1.48
CA ILE A 37 12.66 -15.46 0.79
C ILE A 37 11.46 -15.97 -0.04
N PHE A 38 10.27 -15.93 0.55
CA PHE A 38 9.04 -16.33 -0.12
C PHE A 38 8.74 -15.44 -1.33
N ASN A 39 8.82 -14.13 -1.17
CA ASN A 39 8.60 -13.16 -2.26
C ASN A 39 9.53 -13.42 -3.46
N LYS A 40 10.81 -13.69 -3.19
CA LYS A 40 11.77 -14.01 -4.24
C LYS A 40 11.41 -15.30 -5.00
N LYS A 41 11.04 -16.36 -4.28
CA LYS A 41 10.57 -17.61 -4.92
C LYS A 41 9.27 -17.40 -5.70
N LEU A 42 8.37 -16.58 -5.18
CA LEU A 42 7.11 -16.26 -5.84
C LEU A 42 7.35 -15.52 -7.17
N GLU A 43 8.35 -14.64 -7.23
CA GLU A 43 8.76 -13.98 -8.49
C GLU A 43 9.19 -14.95 -9.57
N GLU A 44 9.91 -16.00 -9.19
CA GLU A 44 10.36 -17.05 -10.11
C GLU A 44 9.17 -17.85 -10.69
N VAL A 45 8.08 -18.00 -9.93
CA VAL A 45 6.92 -18.81 -10.33
C VAL A 45 5.87 -17.98 -11.08
N VAL A 46 5.52 -16.81 -10.56
CA VAL A 46 4.41 -16.00 -11.10
C VAL A 46 4.88 -14.80 -11.94
N GLY A 47 6.16 -14.48 -11.89
CA GLY A 47 6.74 -13.33 -12.61
C GLY A 47 6.02 -12.03 -12.30
N THR A 48 5.66 -11.29 -13.35
CA THR A 48 4.94 -10.00 -13.26
C THR A 48 3.41 -10.17 -13.32
N GLY A 49 2.90 -11.39 -13.19
CA GLY A 49 1.46 -11.69 -13.31
C GLY A 49 0.60 -11.20 -12.15
N ILE A 50 1.22 -10.83 -11.04
CA ILE A 50 0.54 -10.32 -9.83
C ILE A 50 1.28 -9.10 -9.27
N ASN A 51 0.52 -8.22 -8.62
CA ASN A 51 1.08 -7.14 -7.82
C ASN A 51 1.42 -7.66 -6.41
N LYS A 52 2.60 -7.30 -5.90
CA LYS A 52 3.13 -7.72 -4.60
C LYS A 52 3.53 -6.47 -3.82
N ALA A 53 3.03 -6.34 -2.60
CA ALA A 53 3.34 -5.20 -1.75
C ALA A 53 3.58 -5.62 -0.30
N PHE A 54 4.59 -5.06 0.33
CA PHE A 54 4.75 -5.12 1.78
C PHE A 54 4.00 -3.95 2.40
N SER A 55 2.80 -4.21 2.94
CA SER A 55 2.03 -3.18 3.64
C SER A 55 2.54 -2.92 5.06
N LYS A 56 3.14 -3.93 5.67
CA LYS A 56 3.88 -3.86 6.94
C LYS A 56 5.07 -4.81 6.90
N LYS A 57 6.03 -4.64 7.81
CA LYS A 57 7.23 -5.48 7.90
C LYS A 57 6.95 -7.00 7.90
N HIS A 58 5.81 -7.41 8.45
CA HIS A 58 5.40 -8.81 8.59
C HIS A 58 4.23 -9.20 7.68
N TYR A 59 3.84 -8.34 6.72
CA TYR A 59 2.70 -8.52 5.83
C TYR A 59 3.11 -8.40 4.38
N LEU A 60 2.98 -9.47 3.62
CA LEU A 60 3.11 -9.49 2.17
C LEU A 60 1.74 -9.68 1.55
N GLU A 61 1.30 -8.74 0.75
CA GLU A 61 0.03 -8.73 0.05
C GLU A 61 0.22 -9.08 -1.41
N LEU A 62 -0.63 -9.97 -1.93
CA LEU A 62 -0.70 -10.29 -3.34
C LEU A 62 -2.06 -9.88 -3.88
N MET A 63 -2.07 -9.19 -5.00
CA MET A 63 -3.27 -8.66 -5.64
C MET A 63 -3.18 -8.86 -7.16
N ASN A 64 -4.27 -8.61 -7.86
CA ASN A 64 -4.23 -8.53 -9.32
C ASN A 64 -3.16 -7.51 -9.74
N LYS A 65 -2.45 -7.79 -10.83
CA LYS A 65 -1.35 -6.94 -11.33
C LYS A 65 -1.76 -5.48 -11.58
N GLU A 66 -3.02 -5.24 -11.89
CA GLU A 66 -3.56 -3.91 -12.16
C GLU A 66 -3.99 -3.16 -10.89
N VAL A 67 -3.95 -3.82 -9.73
CA VAL A 67 -4.37 -3.23 -8.46
C VAL A 67 -3.16 -2.69 -7.72
N ASN A 68 -2.93 -1.41 -7.87
CA ASN A 68 -2.06 -0.62 -7.01
C ASN A 68 -2.69 0.76 -6.77
N LYS A 69 -2.24 1.46 -5.74
CA LYS A 69 -2.85 2.75 -5.35
C LYS A 69 -2.67 3.83 -6.42
N GLY A 70 -1.53 3.85 -7.10
CA GLY A 70 -1.24 4.82 -8.15
C GLY A 70 -2.13 4.64 -9.37
N GLU A 71 -2.16 3.44 -9.94
CA GLU A 71 -2.98 3.13 -11.11
C GLU A 71 -4.48 3.32 -10.84
N THR A 72 -4.94 2.90 -9.66
CA THR A 72 -6.34 3.09 -9.26
C THR A 72 -6.70 4.57 -9.19
N LEU A 73 -5.79 5.38 -8.64
CA LEU A 73 -5.99 6.82 -8.51
C LEU A 73 -5.98 7.51 -9.89
N LEU A 74 -5.10 7.10 -10.81
CA LEU A 74 -5.09 7.63 -12.19
C LEU A 74 -6.42 7.35 -12.91
N LYS A 75 -6.96 6.15 -12.79
CA LYS A 75 -8.28 5.80 -13.34
C LYS A 75 -9.40 6.67 -12.75
N LEU A 76 -9.37 6.91 -11.42
CA LEU A 76 -10.33 7.80 -10.77
C LEU A 76 -10.21 9.24 -11.29
N PHE A 77 -9.00 9.75 -11.46
CA PHE A 77 -8.78 11.10 -11.99
C PHE A 77 -9.35 11.25 -13.41
N GLU A 78 -9.17 10.23 -14.25
CA GLU A 78 -9.72 10.21 -15.59
C GLU A 78 -11.27 10.25 -15.59
N ILE A 79 -11.89 9.41 -14.73
CA ILE A 79 -13.35 9.34 -14.60
C ILE A 79 -13.94 10.66 -14.10
N GLU A 80 -13.31 11.25 -13.09
CA GLU A 80 -13.80 12.47 -12.41
C GLU A 80 -13.29 13.77 -13.05
N GLY A 81 -12.46 13.69 -14.09
CA GLY A 81 -11.86 14.86 -14.73
C GLY A 81 -10.91 15.66 -13.84
N ILE A 82 -10.30 14.99 -12.86
CA ILE A 82 -9.38 15.61 -11.90
C ILE A 82 -7.98 15.68 -12.52
N LYS A 83 -7.36 16.85 -12.48
CA LYS A 83 -5.97 17.02 -12.88
C LYS A 83 -5.06 16.59 -11.72
N LYS A 84 -4.19 15.61 -11.95
CA LYS A 84 -3.27 15.07 -10.94
C LYS A 84 -2.38 16.14 -10.28
N GLU A 85 -2.06 17.21 -11.00
CA GLU A 85 -1.29 18.35 -10.54
C GLU A 85 -1.99 19.13 -9.40
N ASN A 86 -3.31 18.98 -9.28
CA ASN A 86 -4.13 19.64 -8.27
C ASN A 86 -4.43 18.73 -7.08
N VAL A 87 -3.74 17.60 -6.96
CA VAL A 87 -3.98 16.60 -5.92
C VAL A 87 -2.82 16.56 -4.94
N VAL A 88 -3.16 16.53 -3.66
CA VAL A 88 -2.24 16.22 -2.56
C VAL A 88 -2.53 14.80 -2.08
N ALA A 89 -1.50 13.98 -1.94
CA ALA A 89 -1.62 12.63 -1.39
C ALA A 89 -0.67 12.43 -0.21
N PHE A 90 -1.13 11.69 0.78
CA PHE A 90 -0.36 11.33 1.98
C PHE A 90 -0.19 9.82 2.06
N GLY A 91 0.99 9.36 2.50
CA GLY A 91 1.26 7.94 2.67
C GLY A 91 2.41 7.68 3.63
N ASP A 92 2.43 6.50 4.24
CA ASP A 92 3.46 6.08 5.20
C ASP A 92 4.12 4.75 4.85
N GLY A 93 3.60 4.02 3.87
CA GLY A 93 4.09 2.71 3.45
C GLY A 93 4.67 2.69 2.04
N TRP A 94 5.48 1.66 1.75
CA TRP A 94 6.04 1.43 0.42
C TRP A 94 4.96 1.19 -0.66
N ASN A 95 3.79 0.69 -0.27
CA ASN A 95 2.62 0.54 -1.13
C ASN A 95 1.95 1.88 -1.51
N ASP A 96 2.37 2.99 -0.92
CA ASP A 96 1.91 4.34 -1.23
C ASP A 96 2.84 5.05 -2.24
N LEU A 97 4.06 4.56 -2.45
CA LEU A 97 5.09 5.25 -3.21
C LEU A 97 4.61 5.70 -4.60
N GLU A 98 4.00 4.80 -5.37
CA GLU A 98 3.50 5.15 -6.70
C GLU A 98 2.46 6.27 -6.66
N MET A 99 1.49 6.17 -5.72
CA MET A 99 0.50 7.21 -5.50
C MET A 99 1.16 8.55 -5.19
N LEU A 100 2.15 8.57 -4.30
CA LEU A 100 2.86 9.79 -3.90
C LEU A 100 3.68 10.41 -5.05
N GLN A 101 4.13 9.61 -6.01
CA GLN A 101 4.93 10.06 -7.15
C GLN A 101 4.08 10.60 -8.32
N ILE A 102 2.84 10.16 -8.47
CA ILE A 102 2.00 10.54 -9.62
C ILE A 102 1.19 11.81 -9.41
N VAL A 103 0.98 12.25 -8.18
CA VAL A 103 0.21 13.45 -7.84
C VAL A 103 1.06 14.71 -7.88
N GLY A 104 0.43 15.88 -7.94
CA GLY A 104 1.13 17.16 -7.90
C GLY A 104 1.91 17.39 -6.62
N GLU A 105 1.38 16.90 -5.50
CA GLU A 105 2.02 17.02 -4.20
C GLU A 105 1.89 15.71 -3.39
N GLY A 106 2.86 14.82 -3.52
CA GLY A 106 3.00 13.65 -2.66
C GLY A 106 3.75 14.00 -1.38
N VAL A 107 3.25 13.55 -0.25
CA VAL A 107 3.76 13.85 1.09
C VAL A 107 3.91 12.57 1.90
N ALA A 108 5.10 12.25 2.34
CA ALA A 108 5.34 11.14 3.25
C ALA A 108 4.97 11.55 4.69
N MET A 109 4.29 10.66 5.41
CA MET A 109 3.99 10.87 6.82
C MET A 109 5.26 10.86 7.67
N GLY A 110 5.25 11.58 8.79
CA GLY A 110 6.39 11.62 9.72
C GLY A 110 6.79 10.27 10.30
N ASN A 111 5.83 9.35 10.41
CA ASN A 111 6.04 7.95 10.83
C ASN A 111 6.44 7.00 9.68
N ALA A 112 6.59 7.47 8.45
CA ALA A 112 7.04 6.67 7.33
C ALA A 112 8.53 6.28 7.45
N ASP A 113 8.93 5.25 6.67
CA ASP A 113 10.32 4.84 6.55
C ASP A 113 11.21 5.98 6.03
N GLU A 114 12.43 6.12 6.54
CA GLU A 114 13.35 7.20 6.19
C GLU A 114 13.75 7.19 4.71
N GLU A 115 13.82 6.01 4.07
CA GLU A 115 14.11 5.92 2.64
C GLU A 115 12.91 6.39 1.82
N LEU A 116 11.69 6.05 2.23
CA LEU A 116 10.47 6.53 1.58
C LEU A 116 10.39 8.06 1.63
N LYS A 117 10.66 8.67 2.80
CA LYS A 117 10.70 10.12 2.97
C LYS A 117 11.72 10.78 2.04
N LYS A 118 12.91 10.20 1.89
CA LYS A 118 13.95 10.71 0.99
C LYS A 118 13.52 10.67 -0.48
N ILE A 119 12.86 9.59 -0.91
CA ILE A 119 12.39 9.43 -2.29
C ILE A 119 11.26 10.43 -2.60
N VAL A 120 10.31 10.58 -1.68
CA VAL A 120 9.17 11.51 -1.83
C VAL A 120 9.62 12.96 -1.74
N GLY A 121 10.56 13.26 -0.87
CA GLY A 121 11.18 14.59 -0.73
C GLY A 121 10.33 15.61 0.04
N ARG A 122 9.08 15.31 0.37
CA ARG A 122 8.19 16.12 1.22
C ARG A 122 7.67 15.27 2.36
N THR A 123 7.64 15.86 3.55
CA THR A 123 7.14 15.19 4.75
C THR A 123 6.21 16.10 5.54
N CYS A 124 5.25 15.52 6.22
CA CYS A 124 4.46 16.17 7.26
C CYS A 124 4.80 15.57 8.64
N ASP A 125 4.08 15.98 9.66
CA ASP A 125 4.20 15.39 11.00
C ASP A 125 3.62 13.96 11.04
N THR A 126 3.71 13.27 12.15
CA THR A 126 3.23 11.89 12.30
C THR A 126 1.70 11.82 12.32
N ASN A 127 1.17 10.62 12.13
CA ASN A 127 -0.25 10.35 12.32
C ASN A 127 -0.73 10.67 13.75
N ASP A 128 0.12 10.45 14.76
CA ASP A 128 -0.21 10.72 16.17
C ASP A 128 -0.20 12.22 16.50
N ASN A 129 0.36 13.04 15.64
CA ASN A 129 0.50 14.49 15.80
C ASN A 129 -0.33 15.28 14.78
N ASP A 130 -1.42 14.75 14.29
CA ASP A 130 -2.30 15.39 13.30
C ASP A 130 -1.56 15.90 12.05
N GLY A 131 -0.57 15.15 11.57
CA GLY A 131 0.33 15.58 10.51
C GLY A 131 -0.36 16.03 9.23
N ILE A 132 -1.40 15.33 8.80
CA ILE A 132 -2.19 15.70 7.61
C ILE A 132 -2.91 17.04 7.82
N ALA A 133 -3.59 17.19 8.96
CA ALA A 133 -4.34 18.41 9.26
C ALA A 133 -3.42 19.63 9.26
N LYS A 134 -2.33 19.59 10.02
CA LYS A 134 -1.31 20.65 10.07
C LYS A 134 -0.72 20.98 8.70
N TYR A 135 -0.48 19.95 7.88
CA TYR A 135 0.05 20.17 6.53
C TYR A 135 -0.94 20.88 5.62
N LEU A 136 -2.24 20.59 5.76
CA LEU A 136 -3.29 21.19 4.96
C LEU A 136 -3.65 22.62 5.39
N GLU A 137 -3.30 23.07 6.61
CA GLU A 137 -3.53 24.45 7.08
C GLU A 137 -2.97 25.51 6.13
N LYS A 138 -1.90 25.20 5.38
CA LYS A 138 -1.34 26.12 4.39
C LYS A 138 -2.25 26.41 3.18
N TYR A 139 -3.31 25.63 2.99
CA TYR A 139 -4.28 25.82 1.90
C TYR A 139 -5.58 26.49 2.36
N LEU A 140 -5.75 26.71 3.67
CA LEU A 140 -6.91 27.37 4.27
C LEU A 140 -6.64 28.86 4.49
#